data_1c531463e6677e32fe62c0fd4683a2c3
#
_entry.id   1c531463e6677e32fe62c0fd4683a2c3
#
_cell.length_a   1.000
_cell.length_b   1.000
_cell.length_c   1.000
_cell.angle_alpha   90.00
_cell.angle_beta   90.00
_cell.angle_gamma   90.00
#
_symmetry.space_group_name_H-M   'P 1'
#
loop_
_entity.id
_entity.type
_entity.pdbx_description
1 polymer ?
#
loop_
_entity_poly.entity_id
_entity_poly.type
_entity_poly.pdbx_seq_one_letter_code
_entity_poly.pdbx_strand_id
1 'polypeptide(L)'
;KYHKMQVNNFIDLAIALSQLNKFNIIIRPHPEEDHAIYNIAFEKCSNIHVVYNGSVVPWIIAADVMVHHDCTTSLEAAMLGKSSISYTKDIDQKLTTDIPIRISYRYDNINDVVNNIDNKIYRKNYIDKEILEKYFSFSKDSSKMILDKIFNTLVVDDLPNKNMWLFKILSNIKDLIKFILPVKNKLFEQKISGLNKQEINLILHKINTKYGTNVKVKRVNKYLFKFEG
;
A
#
# COMPACT_ATOMS: atom_id res chain seq x y z
N LYS A 1 -2.51 21.86 6.86
CA LYS A 1 -2.61 22.01 8.33
C LYS A 1 -3.00 20.69 8.99
N TYR A 2 -4.06 20.01 8.53
CA TYR A 2 -4.56 18.75 9.07
C TYR A 2 -3.50 17.63 9.02
N HIS A 3 -2.86 17.38 7.89
CA HIS A 3 -1.81 16.38 7.72
C HIS A 3 -0.64 16.55 8.69
N LYS A 4 -0.17 17.79 8.88
CA LYS A 4 0.92 18.06 9.82
C LYS A 4 0.54 17.73 11.26
N MET A 5 -0.71 17.97 11.63
CA MET A 5 -1.23 17.63 12.95
C MET A 5 -1.25 16.11 13.16
N GLN A 6 -1.69 15.34 12.15
CA GLN A 6 -1.68 13.88 12.22
C GLN A 6 -0.26 13.32 12.35
N VAL A 7 0.70 13.84 11.57
CA VAL A 7 2.12 13.45 11.69
C VAL A 7 2.62 13.66 13.13
N ASN A 8 2.33 14.82 13.73
CA ASN A 8 2.74 15.10 15.12
C ASN A 8 2.08 14.13 16.12
N ASN A 9 0.80 13.84 15.96
CA ASN A 9 0.09 12.89 16.82
C ASN A 9 0.75 11.48 16.79
N PHE A 10 1.21 11.05 15.62
CA PHE A 10 1.92 9.76 15.49
C PHE A 10 3.35 9.81 16.01
N ILE A 11 4.03 10.94 15.91
CA ILE A 11 5.34 11.14 16.52
C ILE A 11 5.21 11.03 18.05
N ASP A 12 4.25 11.72 18.66
CA ASP A 12 3.99 11.70 20.09
C ASP A 12 3.66 10.28 20.58
N LEU A 13 2.81 9.56 19.83
CA LEU A 13 2.47 8.18 20.15
C LEU A 13 3.69 7.26 20.08
N ALA A 14 4.51 7.37 19.03
CA ALA A 14 5.70 6.54 18.88
C ALA A 14 6.70 6.78 20.02
N ILE A 15 6.89 8.05 20.42
CA ILE A 15 7.75 8.41 21.57
C ILE A 15 7.19 7.81 22.85
N ALA A 16 5.88 7.92 23.11
CA ALA A 16 5.26 7.37 24.31
C ALA A 16 5.42 5.82 24.39
N LEU A 17 5.25 5.13 23.27
CA LEU A 17 5.49 3.68 23.19
C LEU A 17 6.98 3.33 23.35
N SER A 18 7.87 4.14 22.79
CA SER A 18 9.32 3.95 22.89
C SER A 18 9.81 4.01 24.33
N GLN A 19 9.26 4.92 25.13
CA GLN A 19 9.61 5.10 26.55
C GLN A 19 9.33 3.87 27.43
N LEU A 20 8.43 2.98 27.00
CA LEU A 20 8.17 1.74 27.69
C LEU A 20 9.32 0.73 27.58
N ASN A 21 10.22 0.90 26.62
CA ASN A 21 11.36 0.00 26.35
C ASN A 21 10.99 -1.48 26.17
N LYS A 22 9.78 -1.76 25.68
CA LYS A 22 9.23 -3.11 25.48
C LYS A 22 9.04 -3.48 24.03
N PHE A 23 9.09 -2.48 23.12
CA PHE A 23 8.68 -2.64 21.73
C PHE A 23 9.78 -2.16 20.77
N ASN A 24 9.88 -2.83 19.64
CA ASN A 24 10.50 -2.29 18.43
C ASN A 24 9.40 -1.63 17.59
N ILE A 25 9.54 -0.36 17.29
CA ILE A 25 8.54 0.45 16.63
C ILE A 25 9.00 0.71 15.20
N ILE A 26 8.19 0.33 14.23
CA ILE A 26 8.44 0.57 12.82
C ILE A 26 7.50 1.67 12.35
N ILE A 27 8.06 2.78 11.90
CA ILE A 27 7.32 3.87 11.28
C ILE A 27 7.43 3.71 9.76
N ARG A 28 6.27 3.62 9.11
CA ARG A 28 6.17 3.59 7.65
C ARG A 28 5.39 4.82 7.17
N PRO A 29 6.09 5.93 6.89
CA PRO A 29 5.45 7.15 6.40
C PRO A 29 4.71 6.91 5.08
N HIS A 30 3.65 7.69 4.86
CA HIS A 30 3.02 7.71 3.54
C HIS A 30 4.03 8.21 2.48
N PRO A 31 3.99 7.71 1.24
CA PRO A 31 4.93 8.14 0.19
C PRO A 31 4.94 9.65 -0.09
N GLU A 32 3.86 10.35 0.26
CA GLU A 32 3.72 11.80 0.10
C GLU A 32 4.23 12.61 1.28
N GLU A 33 4.57 11.95 2.40
CA GLU A 33 5.09 12.61 3.60
C GLU A 33 6.58 12.90 3.46
N ASP A 34 7.03 13.96 4.14
CA ASP A 34 8.46 14.26 4.25
C ASP A 34 9.09 13.35 5.32
N HIS A 35 9.83 12.34 4.86
CA HIS A 35 10.47 11.36 5.73
C HIS A 35 11.52 11.97 6.66
N ALA A 36 12.09 13.15 6.32
CA ALA A 36 13.07 13.83 7.16
C ALA A 36 12.50 14.23 8.53
N ILE A 37 11.20 14.54 8.57
CA ILE A 37 10.50 14.90 9.83
C ILE A 37 10.60 13.75 10.84
N TYR A 38 10.37 12.52 10.39
CA TYR A 38 10.43 11.35 11.26
C TYR A 38 11.87 11.02 11.69
N ASN A 39 12.82 11.10 10.78
CA ASN A 39 14.24 10.86 11.09
C ASN A 39 14.75 11.82 12.14
N ILE A 40 14.38 13.11 12.06
CA ILE A 40 14.75 14.12 13.05
C ILE A 40 14.04 13.85 14.39
N ALA A 41 12.74 13.55 14.35
CA ALA A 41 11.95 13.32 15.56
C ALA A 41 12.46 12.13 16.39
N PHE A 42 12.98 11.09 15.70
CA PHE A 42 13.39 9.83 16.34
C PHE A 42 14.90 9.62 16.42
N GLU A 43 15.71 10.63 16.12
CA GLU A 43 17.18 10.55 16.12
C GLU A 43 17.76 9.95 17.42
N LYS A 44 17.10 10.22 18.55
CA LYS A 44 17.53 9.75 19.88
C LYS A 44 16.84 8.48 20.36
N CYS A 45 15.98 7.87 19.55
CA CYS A 45 15.19 6.70 19.91
C CYS A 45 15.78 5.44 19.25
N SER A 46 16.48 4.61 20.02
CA SER A 46 17.16 3.42 19.48
C SER A 46 16.21 2.29 19.06
N ASN A 47 14.96 2.30 19.55
CA ASN A 47 13.93 1.29 19.28
C ASN A 47 12.84 1.77 18.31
N ILE A 48 13.04 2.92 17.66
CA ILE A 48 12.16 3.42 16.58
C ILE A 48 12.92 3.39 15.26
N HIS A 49 12.35 2.75 14.24
CA HIS A 49 12.96 2.59 12.93
C HIS A 49 12.04 3.15 11.85
N VAL A 50 12.52 4.10 11.06
CA VAL A 50 11.79 4.69 9.93
C VAL A 50 12.13 3.92 8.66
N VAL A 51 11.15 3.23 8.09
CA VAL A 51 11.33 2.35 6.92
C VAL A 51 10.28 2.68 5.87
N TYR A 52 10.69 3.00 4.66
CA TYR A 52 9.80 3.37 3.55
C TYR A 52 9.99 2.56 2.28
N ASN A 53 10.95 1.64 2.25
CA ASN A 53 11.23 0.81 1.08
C ASN A 53 10.41 -0.48 1.06
N GLY A 54 10.07 -0.94 -0.14
CA GLY A 54 9.40 -2.21 -0.38
C GLY A 54 7.91 -2.23 -0.02
N SER A 55 7.31 -3.41 -0.20
CA SER A 55 5.90 -3.66 0.12
C SER A 55 5.64 -3.56 1.63
N VAL A 56 4.44 -3.13 2.01
CA VAL A 56 4.00 -3.09 3.41
C VAL A 56 3.64 -4.47 3.96
N VAL A 57 3.23 -5.40 3.10
CA VAL A 57 2.70 -6.72 3.51
C VAL A 57 3.66 -7.53 4.40
N PRO A 58 4.98 -7.67 4.10
CA PRO A 58 5.90 -8.36 4.99
C PRO A 58 5.99 -7.73 6.39
N TRP A 59 5.87 -6.41 6.48
CA TRP A 59 5.90 -5.68 7.75
C TRP A 59 4.64 -5.94 8.57
N ILE A 60 3.45 -5.97 7.92
CA ILE A 60 2.19 -6.33 8.59
C ILE A 60 2.26 -7.76 9.13
N ILE A 61 2.78 -8.71 8.33
CA ILE A 61 2.92 -10.10 8.75
C ILE A 61 3.84 -10.22 9.98
N ALA A 62 4.95 -9.48 10.00
CA ALA A 62 5.93 -9.51 11.09
C ALA A 62 5.47 -8.74 12.33
N ALA A 63 4.60 -7.74 12.20
CA ALA A 63 4.13 -6.93 13.31
C ALA A 63 3.17 -7.70 14.23
N ASP A 64 3.22 -7.41 15.50
CA ASP A 64 2.23 -7.86 16.49
C ASP A 64 0.90 -7.12 16.31
N VAL A 65 0.95 -5.82 16.05
CA VAL A 65 -0.19 -4.94 15.84
C VAL A 65 0.20 -3.81 14.89
N MET A 66 -0.75 -3.36 14.10
CA MET A 66 -0.61 -2.18 13.25
C MET A 66 -1.38 -1.00 13.84
N VAL A 67 -0.76 0.18 13.87
CA VAL A 67 -1.44 1.43 14.26
C VAL A 67 -1.51 2.35 13.05
N HIS A 68 -2.67 2.94 12.82
CA HIS A 68 -2.92 3.85 11.70
C HIS A 68 -3.94 4.93 12.09
N HIS A 69 -4.13 5.93 11.24
CA HIS A 69 -5.22 6.90 11.40
C HIS A 69 -6.49 6.37 10.71
N ASP A 70 -6.51 6.38 9.37
CA ASP A 70 -7.60 5.91 8.51
C ASP A 70 -7.06 5.22 7.24
N CYS A 71 -5.87 4.63 7.35
CA CYS A 71 -5.16 4.05 6.21
C CYS A 71 -5.80 2.76 5.73
N THR A 72 -5.98 2.64 4.42
CA THR A 72 -6.49 1.41 3.77
C THR A 72 -5.60 0.19 3.97
N THR A 73 -4.35 0.37 4.42
CA THR A 73 -3.45 -0.73 4.80
C THR A 73 -4.02 -1.58 5.95
N SER A 74 -4.93 -1.03 6.76
CA SER A 74 -5.66 -1.80 7.77
C SER A 74 -6.55 -2.91 7.19
N LEU A 75 -7.03 -2.73 5.95
CA LEU A 75 -7.76 -3.77 5.23
C LEU A 75 -6.83 -4.94 4.88
N GLU A 76 -5.60 -4.63 4.45
CA GLU A 76 -4.57 -5.66 4.22
C GLU A 76 -4.24 -6.39 5.52
N ALA A 77 -4.11 -5.66 6.64
CA ALA A 77 -3.91 -6.26 7.96
C ALA A 77 -5.06 -7.20 8.34
N ALA A 78 -6.30 -6.76 8.18
CA ALA A 78 -7.48 -7.57 8.48
C ALA A 78 -7.56 -8.83 7.59
N MET A 79 -7.24 -8.72 6.30
CA MET A 79 -7.17 -9.88 5.38
C MET A 79 -6.08 -10.89 5.78
N LEU A 80 -5.01 -10.42 6.43
CA LEU A 80 -3.94 -11.25 6.97
C LEU A 80 -4.22 -11.76 8.39
N GLY A 81 -5.41 -11.49 8.93
CA GLY A 81 -5.80 -11.88 10.29
C GLY A 81 -5.07 -11.09 11.38
N LYS A 82 -4.54 -9.91 11.06
CA LYS A 82 -3.83 -9.03 11.99
C LYS A 82 -4.75 -7.95 12.52
N SER A 83 -4.73 -7.72 13.83
CA SER A 83 -5.45 -6.61 14.44
C SER A 83 -4.80 -5.29 14.10
N SER A 84 -5.63 -4.27 13.97
CA SER A 84 -5.21 -2.89 13.81
C SER A 84 -5.87 -1.96 14.84
N ILE A 85 -5.18 -0.87 15.13
CA ILE A 85 -5.63 0.20 16.01
C ILE A 85 -5.72 1.48 15.17
N SER A 86 -6.88 2.09 15.13
CA SER A 86 -7.09 3.40 14.54
C SER A 86 -6.95 4.47 15.61
N TYR A 87 -5.89 5.27 15.53
CA TYR A 87 -5.66 6.41 16.40
C TYR A 87 -6.23 7.67 15.76
N THR A 88 -7.40 8.10 16.23
CA THR A 88 -8.24 9.12 15.60
C THR A 88 -8.27 10.44 16.36
N LYS A 89 -7.19 10.79 17.07
CA LYS A 89 -7.07 12.10 17.70
C LYS A 89 -7.20 13.21 16.65
N ASP A 90 -8.02 14.21 16.97
CA ASP A 90 -8.26 15.38 16.12
C ASP A 90 -8.78 15.03 14.70
N ILE A 91 -9.61 13.99 14.61
CA ILE A 91 -10.16 13.52 13.33
C ILE A 91 -11.09 14.56 12.69
N ASP A 92 -10.89 14.80 11.40
CA ASP A 92 -11.86 15.49 10.55
C ASP A 92 -12.65 14.46 9.74
N GLN A 93 -13.91 14.24 10.09
CA GLN A 93 -14.77 13.25 9.45
C GLN A 93 -14.96 13.48 7.94
N LYS A 94 -14.78 14.71 7.46
CA LYS A 94 -14.90 15.04 6.03
C LYS A 94 -13.67 14.59 5.22
N LEU A 95 -12.54 14.38 5.90
CA LEU A 95 -11.25 14.05 5.29
C LEU A 95 -10.82 12.61 5.55
N THR A 96 -11.65 11.81 6.23
CA THR A 96 -11.30 10.46 6.68
C THR A 96 -12.04 9.36 5.94
N THR A 97 -11.41 8.20 5.86
CA THR A 97 -11.97 6.98 5.29
C THR A 97 -12.57 6.12 6.40
N ASP A 98 -13.90 5.89 6.35
CA ASP A 98 -14.66 5.23 7.42
C ASP A 98 -14.27 3.74 7.60
N ILE A 99 -14.18 2.97 6.52
CA ILE A 99 -13.97 1.52 6.56
C ILE A 99 -12.73 1.11 7.37
N PRO A 100 -11.53 1.68 7.14
CA PRO A 100 -10.35 1.38 7.93
C PRO A 100 -10.54 1.58 9.43
N ILE A 101 -11.29 2.61 9.82
CA ILE A 101 -11.57 2.91 11.23
C ILE A 101 -12.50 1.85 11.83
N ARG A 102 -13.56 1.48 11.11
CA ARG A 102 -14.58 0.53 11.59
C ARG A 102 -14.08 -0.89 11.79
N ILE A 103 -13.06 -1.31 11.06
CA ILE A 103 -12.45 -2.64 11.19
C ILE A 103 -11.29 -2.68 12.20
N SER A 104 -11.06 -1.59 12.94
CA SER A 104 -9.93 -1.43 13.86
C SER A 104 -10.43 -1.12 15.28
N TYR A 105 -9.61 -1.38 16.30
CA TYR A 105 -9.81 -0.77 17.60
C TYR A 105 -9.65 0.75 17.47
N ARG A 106 -10.66 1.52 17.86
CA ARG A 106 -10.64 2.96 17.73
C ARG A 106 -10.36 3.66 19.05
N TYR A 107 -9.37 4.54 19.04
CA TYR A 107 -9.04 5.40 20.17
C TYR A 107 -8.69 6.81 19.69
N ASP A 108 -9.09 7.82 20.47
CA ASP A 108 -8.76 9.23 20.25
C ASP A 108 -7.74 9.75 21.29
N ASN A 109 -7.45 8.96 22.29
CA ASN A 109 -6.50 9.26 23.36
C ASN A 109 -5.25 8.39 23.25
N ILE A 110 -4.08 9.02 23.39
CA ILE A 110 -2.77 8.34 23.31
C ILE A 110 -2.60 7.27 24.40
N ASN A 111 -3.08 7.55 25.63
CA ASN A 111 -2.94 6.61 26.75
C ASN A 111 -3.75 5.34 26.52
N ASP A 112 -4.90 5.44 25.85
CA ASP A 112 -5.73 4.28 25.53
C ASP A 112 -5.07 3.40 24.46
N VAL A 113 -4.41 4.00 23.47
CA VAL A 113 -3.59 3.26 22.50
C VAL A 113 -2.44 2.56 23.18
N VAL A 114 -1.70 3.28 24.00
CA VAL A 114 -0.56 2.74 24.76
C VAL A 114 -1.01 1.59 25.67
N ASN A 115 -2.11 1.77 26.40
CA ASN A 115 -2.68 0.74 27.29
C ASN A 115 -3.13 -0.51 26.50
N ASN A 116 -3.77 -0.33 25.34
CA ASN A 116 -4.17 -1.45 24.49
C ASN A 116 -2.95 -2.27 24.06
N ILE A 117 -1.88 -1.60 23.65
CA ILE A 117 -0.65 -2.25 23.17
C ILE A 117 0.09 -2.92 24.33
N ASP A 118 0.30 -2.22 25.44
CA ASP A 118 1.05 -2.74 26.60
C ASP A 118 0.37 -3.96 27.22
N ASN A 119 -0.95 -3.93 27.36
CA ASN A 119 -1.75 -5.03 27.90
C ASN A 119 -2.18 -6.05 26.82
N LYS A 120 -1.71 -5.92 25.60
CA LYS A 120 -1.96 -6.85 24.48
C LYS A 120 -3.47 -7.06 24.21
N ILE A 121 -4.29 -6.05 24.43
CA ILE A 121 -5.76 -6.11 24.21
C ILE A 121 -6.06 -6.39 22.76
N TYR A 122 -5.25 -5.87 21.82
CA TYR A 122 -5.34 -6.12 20.37
C TYR A 122 -5.35 -7.62 20.00
N ARG A 123 -4.81 -8.50 20.85
CA ARG A 123 -4.79 -9.97 20.61
C ARG A 123 -6.17 -10.61 20.64
N LYS A 124 -7.19 -9.93 21.15
CA LYS A 124 -8.59 -10.40 21.13
C LYS A 124 -9.21 -10.40 19.74
N ASN A 125 -8.44 -10.00 18.72
CA ASN A 125 -8.81 -9.97 17.29
C ASN A 125 -10.21 -9.38 17.04
N TYR A 126 -10.30 -8.06 17.13
CA TYR A 126 -11.48 -7.37 16.65
C TYR A 126 -11.35 -7.18 15.13
N ILE A 127 -12.00 -8.06 14.38
CA ILE A 127 -12.17 -7.90 12.94
C ILE A 127 -13.66 -8.02 12.67
N ASP A 128 -14.26 -6.96 12.17
CA ASP A 128 -15.64 -6.99 11.73
C ASP A 128 -15.73 -7.78 10.41
N LYS A 129 -16.04 -9.06 10.54
CA LYS A 129 -16.15 -9.99 9.39
C LYS A 129 -17.25 -9.57 8.43
N GLU A 130 -18.37 -9.04 8.93
CA GLU A 130 -19.49 -8.59 8.10
C GLU A 130 -19.08 -7.46 7.17
N ILE A 131 -18.31 -6.49 7.69
CA ILE A 131 -17.75 -5.42 6.86
C ILE A 131 -16.79 -5.99 5.82
N LEU A 132 -15.89 -6.88 6.21
CA LEU A 132 -14.95 -7.47 5.27
C LEU A 132 -15.66 -8.25 4.16
N GLU A 133 -16.63 -9.09 4.48
CA GLU A 133 -17.39 -9.89 3.50
C GLU A 133 -18.21 -9.01 2.55
N LYS A 134 -18.68 -7.85 3.02
CA LYS A 134 -19.42 -6.89 2.19
C LYS A 134 -18.55 -6.23 1.12
N TYR A 135 -17.28 -5.95 1.43
CA TYR A 135 -16.39 -5.19 0.55
C TYR A 135 -15.32 -6.04 -0.13
N PHE A 136 -15.08 -7.25 0.33
CA PHE A 136 -14.05 -8.13 -0.21
C PHE A 136 -14.62 -9.51 -0.54
N SER A 137 -14.26 -10.01 -1.71
CA SER A 137 -14.48 -11.39 -2.07
C SER A 137 -13.26 -12.23 -1.68
N PHE A 138 -13.39 -13.07 -0.67
CA PHE A 138 -12.33 -13.99 -0.23
C PHE A 138 -12.30 -15.24 -1.13
N SER A 139 -11.99 -15.05 -2.40
CA SER A 139 -11.77 -16.17 -3.31
C SER A 139 -10.28 -16.53 -3.32
N LYS A 140 -9.99 -17.85 -3.31
CA LYS A 140 -8.62 -18.35 -3.40
C LYS A 140 -7.92 -17.99 -4.72
N ASP A 141 -8.66 -17.52 -5.72
CA ASP A 141 -8.16 -17.22 -7.06
C ASP A 141 -8.77 -15.92 -7.61
N SER A 142 -8.57 -14.81 -6.86
CA SER A 142 -9.08 -13.48 -7.24
C SER A 142 -8.61 -13.04 -8.63
N SER A 143 -7.36 -13.38 -8.99
CA SER A 143 -6.82 -13.08 -10.31
C SER A 143 -7.58 -13.77 -11.42
N LYS A 144 -7.95 -15.04 -11.23
CA LYS A 144 -8.75 -15.81 -12.18
C LYS A 144 -10.15 -15.22 -12.30
N MET A 145 -10.82 -14.90 -11.19
CA MET A 145 -12.15 -14.28 -11.23
C MET A 145 -12.14 -12.93 -11.97
N ILE A 146 -11.10 -12.12 -11.76
CA ILE A 146 -10.94 -10.84 -12.47
C ILE A 146 -10.77 -11.10 -13.98
N LEU A 147 -9.89 -12.03 -14.35
CA LEU A 147 -9.67 -12.40 -15.75
C LEU A 147 -10.94 -12.94 -16.40
N ASP A 148 -11.62 -13.89 -15.75
CA ASP A 148 -12.87 -14.45 -16.25
C ASP A 148 -13.93 -13.36 -16.42
N LYS A 149 -14.03 -12.40 -15.47
CA LYS A 149 -14.94 -11.26 -15.58
C LYS A 149 -14.58 -10.35 -16.75
N ILE A 150 -13.29 -10.06 -16.93
CA ILE A 150 -12.79 -9.26 -18.04
C ILE A 150 -13.10 -9.95 -19.37
N PHE A 151 -12.75 -11.22 -19.52
CA PHE A 151 -13.00 -11.98 -20.77
C PHE A 151 -14.49 -12.13 -21.08
N ASN A 152 -15.32 -12.37 -20.07
CA ASN A 152 -16.77 -12.49 -20.25
C ASN A 152 -17.49 -11.15 -20.48
N THR A 153 -16.84 -10.02 -20.14
CA THR A 153 -17.44 -8.68 -20.31
C THR A 153 -16.91 -7.96 -21.54
N LEU A 154 -15.67 -8.25 -21.92
CA LEU A 154 -15.11 -7.79 -23.19
C LEU A 154 -15.70 -8.69 -24.30
N VAL A 155 -16.84 -8.30 -24.84
CA VAL A 155 -17.12 -8.56 -26.23
C VAL A 155 -16.03 -7.79 -26.97
N VAL A 156 -15.03 -8.52 -27.46
CA VAL A 156 -13.94 -7.93 -28.26
C VAL A 156 -14.53 -7.60 -29.63
N ASP A 157 -15.34 -6.55 -29.66
CA ASP A 157 -15.51 -5.80 -30.90
C ASP A 157 -14.12 -5.20 -31.14
N ASP A 158 -13.56 -5.50 -32.29
CA ASP A 158 -12.25 -5.09 -32.76
C ASP A 158 -11.89 -3.68 -32.24
N LEU A 159 -11.07 -3.63 -31.19
CA LEU A 159 -10.46 -2.36 -30.79
C LEU A 159 -9.75 -1.83 -32.04
N PRO A 160 -10.14 -0.67 -32.58
CA PRO A 160 -9.60 -0.18 -33.82
C PRO A 160 -8.09 -0.03 -33.67
N ASN A 161 -7.36 -0.94 -34.32
CA ASN A 161 -5.89 -1.02 -34.33
C ASN A 161 -5.27 0.26 -34.97
N LYS A 162 -6.11 1.19 -35.43
CA LYS A 162 -5.73 2.40 -36.18
C LYS A 162 -4.98 3.44 -35.35
N ASN A 163 -5.12 3.45 -34.02
CA ASN A 163 -4.52 4.51 -33.19
C ASN A 163 -3.37 4.04 -32.29
N MET A 164 -3.06 2.74 -32.25
CA MET A 164 -1.93 2.24 -31.42
C MET A 164 -0.58 2.79 -31.90
N TRP A 165 -0.41 3.01 -33.20
CA TRP A 165 0.79 3.63 -33.77
C TRP A 165 0.94 5.09 -33.32
N LEU A 166 -0.16 5.88 -33.39
CA LEU A 166 -0.17 7.28 -32.94
C LEU A 166 0.09 7.41 -31.45
N PHE A 167 -0.54 6.52 -30.66
CA PHE A 167 -0.32 6.43 -29.21
C PHE A 167 1.14 6.10 -28.87
N LYS A 168 1.76 5.18 -29.62
CA LYS A 168 3.18 4.81 -29.46
C LYS A 168 4.11 5.98 -29.75
N ILE A 169 3.84 6.75 -30.82
CA ILE A 169 4.63 7.94 -31.17
C ILE A 169 4.47 9.01 -30.09
N LEU A 170 3.24 9.34 -29.71
CA LEU A 170 2.95 10.35 -28.66
C LEU A 170 3.54 9.98 -27.32
N SER A 171 3.50 8.68 -26.94
CA SER A 171 4.11 8.19 -25.71
C SER A 171 5.64 8.33 -25.75
N ASN A 172 6.28 7.98 -26.86
CA ASN A 172 7.73 8.12 -27.03
C ASN A 172 8.17 9.60 -27.02
N ILE A 173 7.40 10.49 -27.65
CA ILE A 173 7.64 11.95 -27.60
C ILE A 173 7.51 12.47 -26.17
N LYS A 174 6.49 12.03 -25.44
CA LYS A 174 6.27 12.41 -24.04
C LYS A 174 7.42 11.91 -23.15
N ASP A 175 7.93 10.71 -23.39
CA ASP A 175 9.08 10.16 -22.66
C ASP A 175 10.38 10.91 -23.00
N LEU A 176 10.55 11.34 -24.27
CA LEU A 176 11.66 12.17 -24.71
C LEU A 176 11.60 13.57 -24.06
N ILE A 177 10.42 14.19 -24.03
CA ILE A 177 10.22 15.48 -23.34
C ILE A 177 10.55 15.37 -21.85
N LYS A 178 10.14 14.30 -21.17
CA LYS A 178 10.49 14.05 -19.76
C LYS A 178 11.97 13.80 -19.55
N PHE A 179 12.67 13.25 -20.53
CA PHE A 179 14.11 13.07 -20.48
C PHE A 179 14.85 14.41 -20.60
N ILE A 180 14.35 15.31 -21.47
CA ILE A 180 14.93 16.65 -21.71
C ILE A 180 14.57 17.62 -20.57
N LEU A 181 13.35 17.52 -20.05
CA LEU A 181 12.84 18.32 -18.92
C LEU A 181 12.55 17.40 -17.73
N PRO A 182 13.54 17.11 -16.90
CA PRO A 182 13.33 16.21 -15.75
C PRO A 182 12.41 16.87 -14.72
N VAL A 183 11.12 16.74 -14.90
CA VAL A 183 10.14 16.99 -13.84
C VAL A 183 10.33 15.87 -12.85
N LYS A 184 11.06 16.14 -11.77
CA LYS A 184 11.22 15.21 -10.63
C LYS A 184 9.87 15.03 -9.95
N ASN A 185 9.03 14.16 -10.50
CA ASN A 185 7.83 13.72 -9.82
C ASN A 185 8.20 12.52 -8.92
N LYS A 186 8.75 12.83 -7.73
CA LYS A 186 9.14 11.84 -6.71
C LYS A 186 8.03 10.82 -6.44
N LEU A 187 6.78 11.26 -6.48
CA LEU A 187 5.59 10.44 -6.23
C LEU A 187 5.43 9.32 -7.27
N PHE A 188 5.66 9.64 -8.54
CA PHE A 188 5.51 8.67 -9.62
C PHE A 188 6.62 7.62 -9.59
N GLU A 189 7.84 8.02 -9.26
CA GLU A 189 8.98 7.09 -9.12
C GLU A 189 8.86 6.17 -7.91
N GLN A 190 8.24 6.63 -6.83
CA GLN A 190 7.99 5.81 -5.63
C GLN A 190 6.86 4.80 -5.82
N LYS A 191 5.78 5.17 -6.50
CA LYS A 191 4.61 4.29 -6.72
C LYS A 191 4.79 3.35 -7.91
N ILE A 192 5.54 3.76 -8.91
CA ILE A 192 5.81 2.97 -10.13
C ILE A 192 7.32 2.97 -10.35
N SER A 193 8.03 2.27 -9.50
CA SER A 193 9.40 1.85 -9.82
C SER A 193 9.29 1.05 -11.11
N GLY A 194 9.86 1.59 -12.20
CA GLY A 194 9.69 1.00 -13.52
C GLY A 194 9.97 -0.49 -13.48
N LEU A 195 8.99 -1.31 -13.85
CA LEU A 195 9.15 -2.75 -13.89
C LEU A 195 10.32 -3.09 -14.81
N ASN A 196 11.29 -3.80 -14.27
CA ASN A 196 12.40 -4.28 -15.06
C ASN A 196 11.92 -5.45 -15.94
N LYS A 197 12.28 -5.41 -17.24
CA LYS A 197 11.90 -6.49 -18.18
C LYS A 197 12.38 -7.87 -17.68
N GLN A 198 13.51 -7.93 -16.97
CA GLN A 198 14.02 -9.18 -16.41
C GLN A 198 13.11 -9.72 -15.31
N GLU A 199 12.62 -8.87 -14.43
CA GLU A 199 11.67 -9.25 -13.35
C GLU A 199 10.34 -9.74 -13.94
N ILE A 200 9.81 -9.04 -14.96
CA ILE A 200 8.59 -9.47 -15.66
C ILE A 200 8.80 -10.85 -16.32
N ASN A 201 9.92 -11.05 -17.00
CA ASN A 201 10.23 -12.35 -17.63
C ASN A 201 10.35 -13.46 -16.59
N LEU A 202 10.92 -13.20 -15.41
CA LEU A 202 11.01 -14.17 -14.32
C LEU A 202 9.63 -14.56 -13.78
N ILE A 203 8.76 -13.56 -13.60
CA ILE A 203 7.38 -13.78 -13.16
C ILE A 203 6.63 -14.58 -14.23
N LEU A 204 6.71 -14.18 -15.50
CA LEU A 204 6.08 -14.89 -16.61
C LEU A 204 6.57 -16.31 -16.76
N HIS A 205 7.85 -16.56 -16.56
CA HIS A 205 8.38 -17.93 -16.59
C HIS A 205 7.71 -18.80 -15.51
N LYS A 206 7.56 -18.29 -14.28
CA LYS A 206 6.86 -19.00 -13.20
C LYS A 206 5.38 -19.24 -13.53
N ILE A 207 4.72 -18.25 -14.11
CA ILE A 207 3.31 -18.36 -14.53
C ILE A 207 3.16 -19.39 -15.64
N ASN A 208 3.97 -19.29 -16.69
CA ASN A 208 3.93 -20.20 -17.83
C ASN A 208 4.19 -21.66 -17.39
N THR A 209 5.18 -21.86 -16.52
CA THR A 209 5.48 -23.19 -15.96
C THR A 209 4.34 -23.74 -15.14
N LYS A 210 3.74 -22.91 -14.27
CA LYS A 210 2.65 -23.34 -13.37
C LYS A 210 1.34 -23.66 -14.11
N TYR A 211 1.03 -22.91 -15.16
CA TYR A 211 -0.28 -23.00 -15.85
C TYR A 211 -0.17 -23.57 -17.26
N GLY A 212 1.01 -23.99 -17.71
CA GLY A 212 1.21 -24.55 -19.04
C GLY A 212 0.97 -23.54 -20.17
N THR A 213 1.16 -22.25 -19.90
CA THR A 213 0.97 -21.16 -20.87
C THR A 213 2.27 -20.76 -21.54
N ASN A 214 2.23 -20.01 -22.64
CA ASN A 214 3.41 -19.50 -23.34
C ASN A 214 3.31 -17.98 -23.55
N VAL A 215 2.93 -17.26 -22.51
CA VAL A 215 2.81 -15.80 -22.55
C VAL A 215 4.20 -15.16 -22.65
N LYS A 216 4.36 -14.26 -23.60
CA LYS A 216 5.58 -13.45 -23.82
C LYS A 216 5.29 -12.00 -23.53
N VAL A 217 6.34 -11.25 -23.16
CA VAL A 217 6.22 -9.83 -22.90
C VAL A 217 7.08 -9.02 -23.86
N LYS A 218 6.48 -8.00 -24.44
CA LYS A 218 7.17 -7.01 -25.26
C LYS A 218 7.05 -5.65 -24.60
N ARG A 219 8.20 -5.01 -24.33
CA ARG A 219 8.18 -3.65 -23.78
C ARG A 219 7.81 -2.65 -24.89
N VAL A 220 6.80 -1.84 -24.64
CA VAL A 220 6.35 -0.75 -25.54
C VAL A 220 7.04 0.56 -25.17
N ASN A 221 7.08 0.90 -23.88
CA ASN A 221 7.85 2.03 -23.33
C ASN A 221 8.29 1.74 -21.89
N LYS A 222 8.81 2.74 -21.15
CA LYS A 222 9.31 2.57 -19.76
C LYS A 222 8.27 1.95 -18.83
N TYR A 223 6.97 2.20 -19.05
CA TYR A 223 5.89 1.82 -18.13
C TYR A 223 4.82 0.95 -18.80
N LEU A 224 4.91 0.69 -20.09
CA LEU A 224 3.90 -0.05 -20.84
C LEU A 224 4.52 -1.31 -21.44
N PHE A 225 3.87 -2.43 -21.20
CA PHE A 225 4.24 -3.74 -21.71
C PHE A 225 3.04 -4.35 -22.45
N LYS A 226 3.31 -5.04 -23.54
CA LYS A 226 2.33 -5.85 -24.27
C LYS A 226 2.61 -7.31 -23.95
N PHE A 227 1.58 -8.04 -23.57
CA PHE A 227 1.63 -9.48 -23.37
C PHE A 227 1.01 -10.16 -24.58
N GLU A 228 1.67 -11.19 -25.08
CA GLU A 228 1.27 -11.98 -26.26
C GLU A 228 1.35 -13.45 -25.86
N GLY A 229 0.27 -14.23 -26.07
CA GLY A 229 0.18 -15.65 -25.78
C GLY A 229 -0.44 -16.43 -26.91
#